data_b0b2383bf66b3e6cf6d35b7c01df4906
#
_entry.id   b0b2383bf66b3e6cf6d35b7c01df4906
#
_cell.length_a   1.000
_cell.length_b   1.000
_cell.length_c   1.000
_cell.angle_alpha   90.00
_cell.angle_beta   90.00
_cell.angle_gamma   90.00
#
_symmetry.space_group_name_H-M   'P 1'
#
loop_
_entity.id
_entity.type
_entity.pdbx_description
1 polymer ?
#
loop_
_entity_poly.entity_id
_entity_poly.type
_entity_poly.pdbx_seq_one_letter_code
_entity_poly.pdbx_strand_id
1 'polypeptide(L)'
;MKVLKFGGTSVGSAQRMKDVAKLITDGEQKIVVLSAMSGTTNTLVEISDYLYKKNPEGANEIINRLEAKYKQHIDELYSTEEYKQKTLDFVKSVFDYIRSYTKDIFTLFEEKVILAQGEIISTNMVTNYLCEQGVNATLIPALEYMRTDKNSEPDLTYIREKLSAQLEANPGYEIYITQGFICRNAYGEIDNLQRGGSDYTASLIGAAINASEIQIWTDIDGMHDNDPRVVDKTSPVRQLHFEEAAELAYFGAKILHPTCIQPAKYANIPVRLLNTMEPTAPGTLISNDTEKGKIKAVAAKDNITAIKIKSSRMLLAHGFLRKVFEIFESYQTPIDMVCTSEVGVSMSIDNTKHLNEIVNDLKKYGTVTVDHDMCIVCVVGDLEWENVGFEAKALDAMREIPVRMISFGGSNYNISFLIRESDKKQALQSLSNVLFNSNQK
;
A
#
# COMPACT_ATOMS: atom_id res chain seq x y z
N MET A 1 -3.59 -15.30 18.37
CA MET A 1 -3.58 -15.70 16.94
C MET A 1 -2.88 -14.60 16.16
N LYS A 2 -1.98 -14.94 15.22
CA LYS A 2 -1.32 -14.00 14.31
C LYS A 2 -2.09 -13.87 12.99
N VAL A 3 -1.93 -12.76 12.30
CA VAL A 3 -2.40 -12.57 10.92
C VAL A 3 -1.20 -12.38 10.02
N LEU A 4 -1.06 -13.24 9.01
CA LEU A 4 0.04 -13.19 8.04
C LEU A 4 -0.52 -12.80 6.68
N LYS A 5 0.12 -11.84 6.00
CA LYS A 5 -0.26 -11.47 4.63
C LYS A 5 0.90 -11.73 3.68
N PHE A 6 0.62 -12.38 2.58
CA PHE A 6 1.59 -12.60 1.51
C PHE A 6 1.17 -11.88 0.23
N GLY A 7 2.10 -11.10 -0.32
CA GLY A 7 1.89 -10.36 -1.56
C GLY A 7 1.93 -11.25 -2.81
N GLY A 8 1.55 -10.68 -3.95
CA GLY A 8 1.49 -11.42 -5.22
C GLY A 8 2.84 -11.99 -5.66
N THR A 9 3.96 -11.34 -5.33
CA THR A 9 5.31 -11.87 -5.56
C THR A 9 5.59 -13.11 -4.71
N SER A 10 5.08 -13.16 -3.49
CA SER A 10 5.25 -14.29 -2.57
C SER A 10 4.46 -15.54 -2.99
N VAL A 11 3.39 -15.40 -3.76
CA VAL A 11 2.56 -16.48 -4.31
C VAL A 11 2.60 -16.53 -5.84
N GLY A 12 3.58 -15.89 -6.46
CA GLY A 12 3.65 -15.67 -7.90
C GLY A 12 4.06 -16.88 -8.76
N SER A 13 4.39 -18.02 -8.16
CA SER A 13 4.70 -19.28 -8.83
C SER A 13 4.38 -20.47 -7.94
N ALA A 14 4.30 -21.67 -8.53
CA ALA A 14 4.11 -22.92 -7.79
C ALA A 14 5.18 -23.10 -6.69
N GLN A 15 6.45 -22.88 -7.02
CA GLN A 15 7.53 -22.99 -6.03
C GLN A 15 7.36 -22.01 -4.88
N ARG A 16 7.01 -20.76 -5.14
CA ARG A 16 6.78 -19.75 -4.09
C ARG A 16 5.58 -20.10 -3.21
N MET A 17 4.50 -20.65 -3.79
CA MET A 17 3.37 -21.15 -3.00
C MET A 17 3.81 -22.29 -2.06
N LYS A 18 4.69 -23.21 -2.52
CA LYS A 18 5.28 -24.26 -1.69
C LYS A 18 6.13 -23.68 -0.56
N ASP A 19 6.90 -22.63 -0.84
CA ASP A 19 7.75 -21.99 0.17
C ASP A 19 6.89 -21.23 1.21
N VAL A 20 5.84 -20.52 0.78
CA VAL A 20 4.86 -19.93 1.70
C VAL A 20 4.21 -21.01 2.56
N ALA A 21 3.78 -22.13 1.98
CA ALA A 21 3.20 -23.24 2.75
C ALA A 21 4.13 -23.74 3.86
N LYS A 22 5.43 -23.87 3.59
CA LYS A 22 6.42 -24.22 4.62
C LYS A 22 6.53 -23.18 5.73
N LEU A 23 6.47 -21.88 5.37
CA LEU A 23 6.57 -20.80 6.35
C LEU A 23 5.38 -20.73 7.31
N ILE A 24 4.20 -21.08 6.83
CA ILE A 24 2.97 -20.96 7.63
C ILE A 24 2.66 -22.24 8.44
N THR A 25 3.30 -23.37 8.12
CA THR A 25 3.10 -24.66 8.80
C THR A 25 4.13 -24.81 9.93
N ASP A 26 3.94 -24.07 11.02
CA ASP A 26 4.82 -24.05 12.21
C ASP A 26 4.13 -24.56 13.48
N GLY A 27 2.87 -25.05 13.38
CA GLY A 27 2.07 -25.54 14.49
C GLY A 27 1.30 -24.44 15.25
N GLU A 28 1.46 -23.16 14.90
CA GLU A 28 0.70 -22.06 15.51
C GLU A 28 -0.57 -21.78 14.71
N GLN A 29 -1.68 -21.50 15.44
CA GLN A 29 -2.93 -21.08 14.81
C GLN A 29 -2.82 -19.66 14.24
N LYS A 30 -3.22 -19.48 12.97
CA LYS A 30 -3.11 -18.19 12.26
C LYS A 30 -4.15 -18.01 11.16
N ILE A 31 -4.37 -16.74 10.79
CA ILE A 31 -5.10 -16.36 9.58
C ILE A 31 -4.08 -15.89 8.55
N VAL A 32 -4.19 -16.42 7.34
CA VAL A 32 -3.28 -16.11 6.23
C VAL A 32 -4.05 -15.44 5.10
N VAL A 33 -3.70 -14.19 4.85
CA VAL A 33 -4.28 -13.35 3.79
C VAL A 33 -3.40 -13.43 2.56
N LEU A 34 -3.97 -13.84 1.44
CA LEU A 34 -3.24 -13.96 0.17
C LEU A 34 -3.74 -12.96 -0.86
N SER A 35 -2.80 -12.40 -1.61
CA SER A 35 -3.07 -11.63 -2.82
C SER A 35 -3.25 -12.56 -4.03
N ALA A 36 -3.72 -12.02 -5.14
CA ALA A 36 -3.63 -12.68 -6.44
C ALA A 36 -2.16 -12.99 -6.79
N MET A 37 -1.93 -13.98 -7.64
CA MET A 37 -0.60 -14.27 -8.19
C MET A 37 -0.06 -13.04 -8.95
N SER A 38 1.24 -12.82 -8.89
CA SER A 38 1.92 -11.69 -9.56
C SER A 38 1.51 -11.56 -11.03
N GLY A 39 1.12 -10.35 -11.41
CA GLY A 39 0.67 -9.99 -12.76
C GLY A 39 -0.80 -10.31 -13.05
N THR A 40 -1.48 -11.11 -12.23
CA THR A 40 -2.89 -11.48 -12.47
C THR A 40 -3.81 -10.28 -12.45
N THR A 41 -3.72 -9.42 -11.43
CA THR A 41 -4.58 -8.24 -11.32
C THR A 41 -4.44 -7.32 -12.53
N ASN A 42 -3.21 -7.06 -13.01
CA ASN A 42 -2.98 -6.27 -14.21
C ASN A 42 -3.60 -6.90 -15.46
N THR A 43 -3.52 -8.23 -15.59
CA THR A 43 -4.13 -8.96 -16.70
C THR A 43 -5.67 -8.91 -16.63
N LEU A 44 -6.25 -8.97 -15.42
CA LEU A 44 -7.70 -8.82 -15.23
C LEU A 44 -8.19 -7.40 -15.58
N VAL A 45 -7.38 -6.37 -15.25
CA VAL A 45 -7.64 -4.99 -15.71
C VAL A 45 -7.58 -4.90 -17.24
N GLU A 46 -6.58 -5.52 -17.87
CA GLU A 46 -6.47 -5.56 -19.34
C GLU A 46 -7.70 -6.24 -19.98
N ILE A 47 -8.21 -7.33 -19.41
CA ILE A 47 -9.46 -7.97 -19.84
C ILE A 47 -10.63 -6.98 -19.73
N SER A 48 -10.76 -6.28 -18.60
CA SER A 48 -11.81 -5.28 -18.38
C SER A 48 -11.74 -4.14 -19.40
N ASP A 49 -10.54 -3.66 -19.74
CA ASP A 49 -10.32 -2.64 -20.76
C ASP A 49 -10.82 -3.09 -22.16
N TYR A 50 -10.59 -4.34 -22.53
CA TYR A 50 -11.14 -4.91 -23.78
C TYR A 50 -12.66 -4.99 -23.75
N LEU A 51 -13.26 -5.35 -22.60
CA LEU A 51 -14.71 -5.42 -22.43
C LEU A 51 -15.36 -4.02 -22.49
N TYR A 52 -14.77 -3.00 -21.88
CA TYR A 52 -15.21 -1.61 -22.02
C TYR A 52 -15.19 -1.13 -23.47
N LYS A 53 -14.18 -1.55 -24.24
CA LYS A 53 -14.04 -1.25 -25.68
C LYS A 53 -14.94 -2.11 -26.56
N LYS A 54 -15.78 -2.97 -25.98
CA LYS A 54 -16.66 -3.92 -26.70
C LYS A 54 -15.88 -4.81 -27.68
N ASN A 55 -14.70 -5.26 -27.26
CA ASN A 55 -13.83 -6.17 -28.01
C ASN A 55 -13.78 -7.55 -27.32
N PRO A 56 -14.78 -8.43 -27.49
CA PRO A 56 -14.82 -9.74 -26.84
C PRO A 56 -13.74 -10.69 -27.36
N GLU A 57 -13.29 -10.55 -28.61
CA GLU A 57 -12.23 -11.39 -29.19
C GLU A 57 -10.91 -11.14 -28.48
N GLY A 58 -10.51 -9.85 -28.33
CA GLY A 58 -9.32 -9.46 -27.60
C GLY A 58 -9.40 -9.88 -26.13
N ALA A 59 -10.55 -9.69 -25.47
CA ALA A 59 -10.76 -10.14 -24.10
C ALA A 59 -10.55 -11.67 -23.96
N ASN A 60 -11.16 -12.47 -24.87
CA ASN A 60 -11.01 -13.94 -24.84
C ASN A 60 -9.57 -14.40 -25.09
N GLU A 61 -8.80 -13.71 -25.91
CA GLU A 61 -7.38 -14.03 -26.14
C GLU A 61 -6.59 -13.89 -24.82
N ILE A 62 -6.79 -12.77 -24.12
CA ILE A 62 -6.11 -12.53 -22.83
C ILE A 62 -6.58 -13.53 -21.77
N ILE A 63 -7.90 -13.82 -21.70
CA ILE A 63 -8.46 -14.83 -20.79
C ILE A 63 -7.81 -16.20 -21.04
N ASN A 64 -7.72 -16.64 -22.30
CA ASN A 64 -7.11 -17.93 -22.65
C ASN A 64 -5.62 -18.00 -22.25
N ARG A 65 -4.88 -16.91 -22.47
CA ARG A 65 -3.47 -16.80 -22.07
C ARG A 65 -3.32 -16.92 -20.55
N LEU A 66 -4.16 -16.21 -19.79
CA LEU A 66 -4.13 -16.25 -18.34
C LEU A 66 -4.52 -17.64 -17.80
N GLU A 67 -5.56 -18.26 -18.35
CA GLU A 67 -5.98 -19.62 -17.97
C GLU A 67 -4.88 -20.64 -18.23
N ALA A 68 -4.19 -20.56 -19.38
CA ALA A 68 -3.07 -21.45 -19.70
C ALA A 68 -1.93 -21.31 -18.69
N LYS A 69 -1.62 -20.07 -18.27
CA LYS A 69 -0.64 -19.81 -17.22
C LYS A 69 -1.03 -20.49 -15.90
N TYR A 70 -2.29 -20.39 -15.48
CA TYR A 70 -2.75 -21.04 -14.25
C TYR A 70 -2.70 -22.56 -14.35
N LYS A 71 -3.07 -23.16 -15.51
CA LYS A 71 -2.95 -24.60 -15.73
C LYS A 71 -1.51 -25.09 -15.56
N GLN A 72 -0.55 -24.38 -16.13
CA GLN A 72 0.88 -24.69 -15.93
C GLN A 72 1.28 -24.66 -14.45
N HIS A 73 0.88 -23.61 -13.72
CA HIS A 73 1.20 -23.53 -12.29
C HIS A 73 0.54 -24.63 -11.46
N ILE A 74 -0.67 -25.07 -11.82
CA ILE A 74 -1.37 -26.18 -11.18
C ILE A 74 -0.59 -27.49 -11.43
N ASP A 75 -0.14 -27.70 -12.67
CA ASP A 75 0.68 -28.88 -13.03
C ASP A 75 1.99 -28.96 -12.22
N GLU A 76 2.60 -27.82 -11.93
CA GLU A 76 3.83 -27.71 -11.15
C GLU A 76 3.60 -27.78 -9.63
N LEU A 77 2.40 -27.38 -9.15
CA LEU A 77 2.10 -27.24 -7.73
C LEU A 77 1.77 -28.58 -7.08
N TYR A 78 0.87 -29.33 -7.69
CA TYR A 78 0.33 -30.57 -7.09
C TYR A 78 1.10 -31.81 -7.51
N SER A 79 1.19 -32.76 -6.59
CA SER A 79 1.79 -34.08 -6.79
C SER A 79 0.76 -35.18 -6.98
N THR A 80 -0.47 -34.98 -6.50
CA THR A 80 -1.56 -35.95 -6.61
C THR A 80 -2.58 -35.54 -7.68
N GLU A 81 -3.08 -36.50 -8.43
CA GLU A 81 -4.06 -36.24 -9.49
C GLU A 81 -5.41 -35.73 -8.94
N GLU A 82 -5.79 -36.19 -7.74
CA GLU A 82 -7.03 -35.76 -7.06
C GLU A 82 -7.07 -34.25 -6.87
N TYR A 83 -6.09 -33.68 -6.17
CA TYR A 83 -6.05 -32.22 -5.88
C TYR A 83 -5.76 -31.40 -7.12
N LYS A 84 -4.97 -31.93 -8.05
CA LYS A 84 -4.72 -31.32 -9.34
C LYS A 84 -6.01 -31.15 -10.13
N GLN A 85 -6.78 -32.24 -10.32
CA GLN A 85 -8.04 -32.21 -11.08
C GLN A 85 -9.07 -31.33 -10.40
N LYS A 86 -9.23 -31.44 -9.08
CA LYS A 86 -10.11 -30.58 -8.28
C LYS A 86 -9.82 -29.10 -8.51
N THR A 87 -8.53 -28.72 -8.53
CA THR A 87 -8.14 -27.31 -8.73
C THR A 87 -8.31 -26.87 -10.19
N LEU A 88 -8.00 -27.75 -11.16
CA LEU A 88 -8.25 -27.47 -12.58
C LEU A 88 -9.74 -27.21 -12.87
N ASP A 89 -10.63 -28.03 -12.32
CA ASP A 89 -12.07 -27.88 -12.50
C ASP A 89 -12.58 -26.56 -11.89
N PHE A 90 -12.08 -26.23 -10.71
CA PHE A 90 -12.38 -24.95 -10.06
C PHE A 90 -11.90 -23.76 -10.89
N VAL A 91 -10.64 -23.75 -11.30
CA VAL A 91 -10.05 -22.66 -12.09
C VAL A 91 -10.77 -22.52 -13.44
N LYS A 92 -11.11 -23.62 -14.09
CA LYS A 92 -11.92 -23.61 -15.31
C LYS A 92 -13.27 -22.92 -15.06
N SER A 93 -13.96 -23.25 -13.99
CA SER A 93 -15.26 -22.62 -13.67
C SER A 93 -15.15 -21.12 -13.49
N VAL A 94 -14.05 -20.63 -12.87
CA VAL A 94 -13.78 -19.21 -12.71
C VAL A 94 -13.52 -18.54 -14.06
N PHE A 95 -12.73 -19.13 -14.94
CA PHE A 95 -12.49 -18.57 -16.28
C PHE A 95 -13.74 -18.61 -17.17
N ASP A 96 -14.57 -19.64 -17.06
CA ASP A 96 -15.86 -19.70 -17.76
C ASP A 96 -16.81 -18.59 -17.25
N TYR A 97 -16.77 -18.29 -15.95
CA TYR A 97 -17.48 -17.16 -15.37
C TYR A 97 -16.99 -15.81 -15.91
N ILE A 98 -15.67 -15.59 -15.99
CA ILE A 98 -15.10 -14.38 -16.58
C ILE A 98 -15.52 -14.27 -18.07
N ARG A 99 -15.50 -15.36 -18.84
CA ARG A 99 -15.94 -15.38 -20.23
C ARG A 99 -17.42 -15.02 -20.41
N SER A 100 -18.27 -15.30 -19.44
CA SER A 100 -19.69 -14.95 -19.54
C SER A 100 -19.90 -13.44 -19.74
N TYR A 101 -19.04 -12.60 -19.16
CA TYR A 101 -19.10 -11.14 -19.31
C TYR A 101 -18.73 -10.62 -20.70
N THR A 102 -18.17 -11.46 -21.59
CA THR A 102 -17.89 -11.04 -22.97
C THR A 102 -19.16 -10.90 -23.82
N LYS A 103 -20.30 -11.35 -23.32
CA LYS A 103 -21.61 -11.36 -24.04
C LYS A 103 -22.58 -10.30 -23.54
N ASP A 104 -22.28 -9.65 -22.40
CA ASP A 104 -23.20 -8.75 -21.71
C ASP A 104 -22.70 -7.30 -21.71
N ILE A 105 -23.52 -6.41 -21.17
CA ILE A 105 -23.13 -5.02 -20.90
C ILE A 105 -22.10 -5.06 -19.76
N PHE A 106 -20.97 -4.37 -19.95
CA PHE A 106 -19.88 -4.32 -19.00
C PHE A 106 -19.81 -2.95 -18.31
N THR A 107 -19.85 -2.95 -17.00
CA THR A 107 -19.83 -1.76 -16.16
C THR A 107 -18.78 -1.90 -15.06
N LEU A 108 -18.65 -0.87 -14.21
CA LEU A 108 -17.77 -0.90 -13.06
C LEU A 108 -18.07 -2.05 -12.08
N PHE A 109 -19.31 -2.53 -12.01
CA PHE A 109 -19.69 -3.66 -11.15
C PHE A 109 -19.05 -4.96 -11.63
N GLU A 110 -19.18 -5.24 -12.92
CA GLU A 110 -18.60 -6.44 -13.53
C GLU A 110 -17.07 -6.40 -13.49
N GLU A 111 -16.45 -5.21 -13.64
CA GLU A 111 -15.01 -5.05 -13.48
C GLU A 111 -14.56 -5.48 -12.07
N LYS A 112 -15.24 -5.01 -11.02
CA LYS A 112 -14.89 -5.38 -9.63
C LYS A 112 -15.03 -6.88 -9.40
N VAL A 113 -16.04 -7.52 -9.98
CA VAL A 113 -16.23 -8.97 -9.92
C VAL A 113 -15.09 -9.70 -10.62
N ILE A 114 -14.67 -9.25 -11.81
CA ILE A 114 -13.55 -9.83 -12.55
C ILE A 114 -12.25 -9.68 -11.75
N LEU A 115 -11.98 -8.49 -11.22
CA LEU A 115 -10.77 -8.23 -10.44
C LEU A 115 -10.68 -9.13 -9.19
N ALA A 116 -11.80 -9.46 -8.57
CA ALA A 116 -11.83 -10.33 -7.40
C ALA A 116 -11.40 -11.79 -7.69
N GLN A 117 -11.47 -12.23 -8.95
CA GLN A 117 -11.17 -13.63 -9.30
C GLN A 117 -9.70 -13.99 -9.08
N GLY A 118 -8.79 -13.04 -9.12
CA GLY A 118 -7.37 -13.29 -8.88
C GLY A 118 -7.08 -13.86 -7.49
N GLU A 119 -7.63 -13.23 -6.46
CA GLU A 119 -7.50 -13.65 -5.07
C GLU A 119 -8.30 -14.93 -4.79
N ILE A 120 -9.46 -15.07 -5.41
CA ILE A 120 -10.29 -16.28 -5.29
C ILE A 120 -9.54 -17.51 -5.82
N ILE A 121 -8.86 -17.40 -6.97
CA ILE A 121 -8.07 -18.50 -7.52
C ILE A 121 -6.86 -18.81 -6.63
N SER A 122 -6.05 -17.80 -6.29
CA SER A 122 -4.80 -18.01 -5.55
C SER A 122 -5.03 -18.66 -4.19
N THR A 123 -6.07 -18.22 -3.47
CA THR A 123 -6.40 -18.78 -2.15
C THR A 123 -6.90 -20.22 -2.23
N ASN A 124 -7.70 -20.56 -3.23
CA ASN A 124 -8.12 -21.95 -3.47
C ASN A 124 -6.93 -22.85 -3.81
N MET A 125 -6.01 -22.38 -4.66
CA MET A 125 -4.82 -23.12 -5.01
C MET A 125 -3.98 -23.45 -3.77
N VAL A 126 -3.68 -22.44 -2.94
CA VAL A 126 -2.87 -22.66 -1.73
C VAL A 126 -3.61 -23.53 -0.71
N THR A 127 -4.91 -23.34 -0.51
CA THR A 127 -5.69 -24.17 0.42
C THR A 127 -5.70 -25.63 -0.02
N ASN A 128 -5.96 -25.91 -1.30
CA ASN A 128 -5.93 -27.28 -1.82
C ASN A 128 -4.53 -27.90 -1.71
N TYR A 129 -3.46 -27.12 -1.93
CA TYR A 129 -2.09 -27.60 -1.75
C TYR A 129 -1.80 -27.96 -0.29
N LEU A 130 -2.20 -27.12 0.67
CA LEU A 130 -2.05 -27.43 2.09
C LEU A 130 -2.79 -28.71 2.48
N CYS A 131 -4.02 -28.89 1.99
CA CYS A 131 -4.80 -30.12 2.20
C CYS A 131 -4.10 -31.35 1.58
N GLU A 132 -3.53 -31.23 0.37
CA GLU A 132 -2.73 -32.28 -0.26
C GLU A 132 -1.54 -32.70 0.63
N GLN A 133 -0.91 -31.72 1.29
CA GLN A 133 0.20 -31.99 2.21
C GLN A 133 -0.24 -32.48 3.60
N GLY A 134 -1.54 -32.70 3.82
CA GLY A 134 -2.09 -33.14 5.10
C GLY A 134 -2.12 -32.06 6.18
N VAL A 135 -1.95 -30.80 5.80
CA VAL A 135 -2.01 -29.66 6.74
C VAL A 135 -3.46 -29.37 7.11
N ASN A 136 -3.72 -29.14 8.40
CA ASN A 136 -5.04 -28.80 8.92
C ASN A 136 -5.41 -27.35 8.59
N ALA A 137 -5.81 -27.09 7.34
CA ALA A 137 -6.10 -25.77 6.80
C ALA A 137 -7.51 -25.71 6.20
N THR A 138 -8.13 -24.52 6.25
CA THR A 138 -9.42 -24.25 5.63
C THR A 138 -9.44 -22.86 4.97
N LEU A 139 -10.33 -22.68 4.00
CA LEU A 139 -10.62 -21.40 3.37
C LEU A 139 -11.79 -20.72 4.06
N ILE A 140 -11.60 -19.47 4.50
CA ILE A 140 -12.66 -18.57 4.94
C ILE A 140 -12.83 -17.48 3.87
N PRO A 141 -13.93 -17.51 3.09
CA PRO A 141 -14.12 -16.53 2.00
C PRO A 141 -14.27 -15.11 2.55
N ALA A 142 -13.47 -14.18 2.05
CA ALA A 142 -13.53 -12.77 2.47
C ALA A 142 -14.92 -12.14 2.22
N LEU A 143 -15.60 -12.55 1.16
CA LEU A 143 -16.94 -12.05 0.81
C LEU A 143 -18.03 -12.41 1.85
N GLU A 144 -17.76 -13.31 2.79
CA GLU A 144 -18.69 -13.67 3.87
C GLU A 144 -18.59 -12.72 5.07
N TYR A 145 -17.48 -12.00 5.24
CA TYR A 145 -17.26 -11.16 6.42
C TYR A 145 -16.65 -9.78 6.12
N MET A 146 -15.99 -9.58 4.98
CA MET A 146 -15.37 -8.29 4.65
C MET A 146 -16.38 -7.37 3.96
N ARG A 147 -16.67 -6.22 4.56
CA ARG A 147 -17.64 -5.26 4.05
C ARG A 147 -17.20 -3.82 4.25
N THR A 148 -17.59 -2.96 3.30
CA THR A 148 -17.53 -1.50 3.44
C THR A 148 -18.92 -0.92 3.69
N ASP A 149 -18.97 0.25 4.32
CA ASP A 149 -20.18 1.02 4.54
C ASP A 149 -20.59 1.84 3.28
N LYS A 150 -21.60 2.70 3.42
CA LYS A 150 -22.09 3.56 2.34
C LYS A 150 -21.10 4.63 1.88
N ASN A 151 -20.08 4.92 2.69
CA ASN A 151 -19.01 5.86 2.37
C ASN A 151 -17.77 5.15 1.80
N SER A 152 -17.88 3.85 1.50
CA SER A 152 -16.77 2.98 1.08
C SER A 152 -15.68 2.81 2.14
N GLU A 153 -15.99 3.06 3.42
CA GLU A 153 -15.10 2.82 4.53
C GLU A 153 -15.34 1.42 5.14
N PRO A 154 -14.31 0.72 5.62
CA PRO A 154 -14.48 -0.61 6.21
C PRO A 154 -15.41 -0.59 7.43
N ASP A 155 -16.40 -1.47 7.43
CA ASP A 155 -17.32 -1.66 8.54
C ASP A 155 -16.72 -2.64 9.57
N LEU A 156 -15.84 -2.13 10.45
CA LEU A 156 -15.09 -2.96 11.39
C LEU A 156 -16.00 -3.74 12.36
N THR A 157 -17.15 -3.19 12.72
CA THR A 157 -18.12 -3.89 13.60
C THR A 157 -18.68 -5.11 12.89
N TYR A 158 -19.15 -4.96 11.67
CA TYR A 158 -19.64 -6.07 10.86
C TYR A 158 -18.54 -7.11 10.58
N ILE A 159 -17.33 -6.65 10.22
CA ILE A 159 -16.18 -7.54 9.98
C ILE A 159 -15.89 -8.38 11.22
N ARG A 160 -15.86 -7.78 12.41
CA ARG A 160 -15.61 -8.48 13.68
C ARG A 160 -16.67 -9.55 13.95
N GLU A 161 -17.95 -9.19 13.86
CA GLU A 161 -19.04 -10.11 14.12
C GLU A 161 -19.05 -11.30 13.15
N LYS A 162 -18.94 -11.01 11.86
CA LYS A 162 -19.00 -12.05 10.81
C LYS A 162 -17.76 -12.92 10.77
N LEU A 163 -16.58 -12.36 10.97
CA LEU A 163 -15.33 -13.12 11.03
C LEU A 163 -15.33 -14.05 12.26
N SER A 164 -15.78 -13.57 13.42
CA SER A 164 -15.92 -14.42 14.61
C SER A 164 -16.86 -15.58 14.34
N ALA A 165 -18.01 -15.34 13.72
CA ALA A 165 -18.96 -16.40 13.35
C ALA A 165 -18.35 -17.41 12.37
N GLN A 166 -17.52 -16.97 11.40
CA GLN A 166 -16.83 -17.87 10.49
C GLN A 166 -15.80 -18.75 11.21
N LEU A 167 -15.04 -18.17 12.15
CA LEU A 167 -14.07 -18.94 12.96
C LEU A 167 -14.76 -19.94 13.87
N GLU A 168 -15.88 -19.57 14.49
CA GLU A 168 -16.69 -20.45 15.33
C GLU A 168 -17.36 -21.60 14.54
N ALA A 169 -17.75 -21.32 13.29
CA ALA A 169 -18.31 -22.34 12.39
C ALA A 169 -17.25 -23.33 11.86
N ASN A 170 -15.97 -22.95 11.90
CA ASN A 170 -14.85 -23.76 11.45
C ASN A 170 -13.83 -23.96 12.59
N PRO A 171 -14.17 -24.64 13.68
CA PRO A 171 -13.30 -24.81 14.82
C PRO A 171 -12.18 -25.81 14.53
N GLY A 172 -11.03 -25.63 15.20
CA GLY A 172 -9.97 -26.63 15.27
C GLY A 172 -9.01 -26.65 14.06
N TYR A 173 -9.15 -25.72 13.13
CA TYR A 173 -8.13 -25.56 12.08
C TYR A 173 -6.90 -24.83 12.62
N GLU A 174 -5.74 -25.21 12.12
CA GLU A 174 -4.48 -24.56 12.41
C GLU A 174 -4.29 -23.31 11.53
N ILE A 175 -4.64 -23.43 10.25
CA ILE A 175 -4.46 -22.38 9.27
C ILE A 175 -5.80 -22.03 8.61
N TYR A 176 -6.16 -20.74 8.69
CA TYR A 176 -7.30 -20.16 8.01
C TYR A 176 -6.80 -19.30 6.85
N ILE A 177 -7.05 -19.73 5.61
CA ILE A 177 -6.71 -18.98 4.41
C ILE A 177 -7.87 -18.05 4.04
N THR A 178 -7.57 -16.83 3.62
CA THR A 178 -8.58 -15.88 3.15
C THR A 178 -8.03 -14.97 2.06
N GLN A 179 -8.94 -14.39 1.27
CA GLN A 179 -8.59 -13.43 0.23
C GLN A 179 -8.27 -12.07 0.84
N GLY A 180 -7.20 -11.44 0.34
CA GLY A 180 -7.00 -10.01 0.48
C GLY A 180 -7.79 -9.21 -0.55
N PHE A 181 -7.79 -7.88 -0.43
CA PHE A 181 -8.30 -6.93 -1.40
C PHE A 181 -9.83 -6.92 -1.60
N ILE A 182 -10.49 -8.08 -1.68
CA ILE A 182 -11.90 -8.20 -2.02
C ILE A 182 -12.83 -8.02 -0.81
N CYS A 183 -13.98 -7.42 -1.05
CA CYS A 183 -15.01 -7.18 -0.03
C CYS A 183 -16.41 -7.12 -0.67
N ARG A 184 -17.44 -6.96 0.15
CA ARG A 184 -18.74 -6.49 -0.30
C ARG A 184 -18.93 -5.03 0.06
N ASN A 185 -19.66 -4.28 -0.76
CA ASN A 185 -20.10 -2.94 -0.40
C ASN A 185 -21.33 -2.98 0.55
N ALA A 186 -21.82 -1.81 0.95
CA ALA A 186 -22.99 -1.69 1.83
C ALA A 186 -24.27 -2.32 1.26
N TYR A 187 -24.33 -2.56 -0.05
CA TYR A 187 -25.49 -3.13 -0.75
C TYR A 187 -25.33 -4.65 -0.99
N GLY A 188 -24.22 -5.23 -0.55
CA GLY A 188 -23.94 -6.66 -0.70
C GLY A 188 -23.30 -7.04 -2.03
N GLU A 189 -22.97 -6.09 -2.90
CA GLU A 189 -22.30 -6.33 -4.17
C GLU A 189 -20.78 -6.51 -3.95
N ILE A 190 -20.15 -7.28 -4.86
CA ILE A 190 -18.70 -7.46 -4.82
C ILE A 190 -18.00 -6.13 -5.11
N ASP A 191 -17.07 -5.79 -4.25
CA ASP A 191 -16.25 -4.60 -4.30
C ASP A 191 -14.81 -4.92 -3.88
N ASN A 192 -13.93 -3.95 -3.95
CA ASN A 192 -12.55 -4.08 -3.51
C ASN A 192 -12.15 -2.94 -2.59
N LEU A 193 -11.30 -3.27 -1.63
CA LEU A 193 -10.62 -2.29 -0.79
C LEU A 193 -9.63 -1.53 -1.67
N GLN A 194 -9.83 -0.24 -1.86
CA GLN A 194 -9.15 0.52 -2.92
C GLN A 194 -7.64 0.61 -2.71
N ARG A 195 -7.15 1.22 -1.67
CA ARG A 195 -5.71 1.47 -1.48
C ARG A 195 -5.10 0.46 -0.51
N GLY A 196 -3.95 -0.12 -0.91
CA GLY A 196 -3.22 -1.09 -0.11
C GLY A 196 -3.88 -2.46 0.01
N GLY A 197 -5.05 -2.65 -0.60
CA GLY A 197 -5.76 -3.91 -0.83
C GLY A 197 -5.57 -4.99 0.24
N SER A 198 -4.67 -5.93 -0.02
CA SER A 198 -4.46 -7.09 0.87
C SER A 198 -3.77 -6.73 2.20
N ASP A 199 -2.92 -5.69 2.25
CA ASP A 199 -2.32 -5.22 3.51
C ASP A 199 -3.40 -4.62 4.41
N TYR A 200 -4.34 -3.88 3.81
CA TYR A 200 -5.47 -3.32 4.53
C TYR A 200 -6.38 -4.44 5.07
N THR A 201 -6.65 -5.47 4.27
CA THR A 201 -7.39 -6.66 4.72
C THR A 201 -6.75 -7.29 5.96
N ALA A 202 -5.43 -7.50 5.94
CA ALA A 202 -4.70 -8.09 7.08
C ALA A 202 -4.81 -7.23 8.34
N SER A 203 -4.71 -5.90 8.18
CA SER A 203 -4.84 -4.96 9.30
C SER A 203 -6.26 -4.93 9.89
N LEU A 204 -7.29 -4.97 9.03
CA LEU A 204 -8.69 -5.06 9.46
C LEU A 204 -9.00 -6.36 10.18
N ILE A 205 -8.53 -7.49 9.65
CA ILE A 205 -8.66 -8.80 10.29
C ILE A 205 -7.96 -8.78 11.65
N GLY A 206 -6.71 -8.29 11.68
CA GLY A 206 -5.94 -8.17 12.93
C GLY A 206 -6.68 -7.38 13.99
N ALA A 207 -7.22 -6.22 13.64
CA ALA A 207 -8.03 -5.39 14.53
C ALA A 207 -9.35 -6.09 14.96
N ALA A 208 -9.98 -6.83 14.05
CA ALA A 208 -11.24 -7.53 14.32
C ALA A 208 -11.07 -8.64 15.36
N ILE A 209 -10.00 -9.42 15.28
CA ILE A 209 -9.73 -10.57 16.18
C ILE A 209 -8.82 -10.23 17.37
N ASN A 210 -8.38 -8.97 17.48
CA ASN A 210 -7.37 -8.54 18.44
C ASN A 210 -6.09 -9.42 18.36
N ALA A 211 -5.51 -9.47 17.16
CA ALA A 211 -4.35 -10.31 16.87
C ALA A 211 -3.14 -9.94 17.73
N SER A 212 -2.30 -10.92 18.03
CA SER A 212 -1.05 -10.67 18.76
C SER A 212 0.02 -9.95 17.91
N GLU A 213 0.02 -10.17 16.59
CA GLU A 213 0.91 -9.52 15.62
C GLU A 213 0.30 -9.66 14.22
N ILE A 214 0.48 -8.64 13.38
CA ILE A 214 0.22 -8.68 11.94
C ILE A 214 1.55 -8.74 11.22
N GLN A 215 1.74 -9.71 10.32
CA GLN A 215 2.95 -9.86 9.54
C GLN A 215 2.67 -9.59 8.06
N ILE A 216 3.39 -8.65 7.48
CA ILE A 216 3.33 -8.32 6.04
C ILE A 216 4.60 -8.87 5.39
N TRP A 217 4.44 -9.94 4.63
CA TRP A 217 5.52 -10.62 3.93
C TRP A 217 5.67 -10.08 2.51
N THR A 218 6.86 -9.58 2.19
CA THR A 218 7.22 -8.99 0.90
C THR A 218 8.50 -9.64 0.35
N ASP A 219 9.13 -9.01 -0.64
CA ASP A 219 10.39 -9.43 -1.25
C ASP A 219 11.61 -8.60 -0.77
N ILE A 220 11.44 -7.80 0.29
CA ILE A 220 12.51 -6.99 0.89
C ILE A 220 12.55 -7.15 2.41
N ASP A 221 13.74 -6.97 3.02
CA ASP A 221 13.95 -7.10 4.48
C ASP A 221 13.50 -5.83 5.23
N GLY A 222 12.18 -5.61 5.26
CA GLY A 222 11.58 -4.48 5.95
C GLY A 222 11.85 -3.13 5.27
N MET A 223 11.73 -2.04 6.04
CA MET A 223 12.08 -0.70 5.59
C MET A 223 13.58 -0.44 5.74
N HIS A 224 14.16 0.29 4.79
CA HIS A 224 15.54 0.75 4.83
C HIS A 224 15.61 2.23 5.17
N ASP A 225 16.75 2.65 5.70
CA ASP A 225 17.05 4.04 6.05
C ASP A 225 17.11 4.98 4.83
N ASN A 226 17.24 4.43 3.62
CA ASN A 226 17.19 5.14 2.35
C ASN A 226 16.77 4.19 1.21
N ASP A 227 16.59 4.71 0.00
CA ASP A 227 16.27 3.91 -1.18
C ASP A 227 17.52 3.16 -1.69
N PRO A 228 17.58 1.82 -1.60
CA PRO A 228 18.74 1.03 -2.03
C PRO A 228 19.00 1.09 -3.55
N ARG A 229 18.03 1.58 -4.34
CA ARG A 229 18.19 1.80 -5.79
C ARG A 229 18.96 3.08 -6.10
N VAL A 230 19.07 4.00 -5.14
CA VAL A 230 19.69 5.32 -5.30
C VAL A 230 20.96 5.46 -4.49
N VAL A 231 21.00 4.83 -3.32
CA VAL A 231 22.13 4.88 -2.37
C VAL A 231 22.73 3.50 -2.21
N ASP A 232 24.04 3.35 -2.47
CA ASP A 232 24.72 2.06 -2.51
C ASP A 232 24.77 1.32 -1.16
N LYS A 233 24.73 2.08 -0.06
CA LYS A 233 24.77 1.53 1.31
C LYS A 233 23.56 2.01 2.08
N THR A 234 22.60 1.12 2.26
CA THR A 234 21.44 1.33 3.12
C THR A 234 21.40 0.26 4.20
N SER A 235 20.81 0.60 5.34
CA SER A 235 20.63 -0.33 6.46
C SER A 235 19.15 -0.54 6.74
N PRO A 236 18.72 -1.76 7.10
CA PRO A 236 17.35 -2.01 7.49
C PRO A 236 17.01 -1.25 8.79
N VAL A 237 15.85 -0.61 8.80
CA VAL A 237 15.28 0.03 10.00
C VAL A 237 14.53 -1.04 10.78
N ARG A 238 14.97 -1.37 11.98
CA ARG A 238 14.42 -2.49 12.76
C ARG A 238 13.17 -2.14 13.55
N GLN A 239 12.98 -0.88 13.89
CA GLN A 239 11.83 -0.40 14.65
C GLN A 239 11.36 0.96 14.14
N LEU A 240 10.06 1.10 13.95
CA LEU A 240 9.38 2.34 13.60
C LEU A 240 8.16 2.54 14.50
N HIS A 241 7.91 3.79 14.86
CA HIS A 241 6.59 4.17 15.34
C HIS A 241 5.58 4.20 14.18
N PHE A 242 4.28 3.97 14.46
CA PHE A 242 3.26 4.00 13.42
C PHE A 242 3.22 5.30 12.61
N GLU A 243 3.46 6.43 13.26
CA GLU A 243 3.52 7.73 12.56
C GLU A 243 4.76 7.83 11.66
N GLU A 244 5.93 7.35 12.10
CA GLU A 244 7.14 7.30 11.28
C GLU A 244 6.91 6.43 10.03
N ALA A 245 6.28 5.28 10.19
CA ALA A 245 5.94 4.40 9.08
C ALA A 245 4.94 5.04 8.11
N ALA A 246 3.96 5.79 8.61
CA ALA A 246 2.99 6.51 7.80
C ALA A 246 3.65 7.63 6.98
N GLU A 247 4.57 8.40 7.58
CA GLU A 247 5.34 9.44 6.89
C GLU A 247 6.20 8.85 5.77
N LEU A 248 6.96 7.78 6.05
CA LEU A 248 7.78 7.09 5.06
C LEU A 248 6.94 6.56 3.89
N ALA A 249 5.80 5.95 4.20
CA ALA A 249 4.89 5.41 3.19
C ALA A 249 4.27 6.50 2.31
N TYR A 250 3.94 7.65 2.88
CA TYR A 250 3.41 8.80 2.15
C TYR A 250 4.45 9.43 1.22
N PHE A 251 5.69 9.55 1.67
CA PHE A 251 6.78 10.19 0.94
C PHE A 251 7.64 9.25 0.10
N GLY A 252 7.15 8.05 -0.23
CA GLY A 252 7.74 7.24 -1.31
C GLY A 252 8.30 5.88 -0.93
N ALA A 253 8.32 5.51 0.35
CA ALA A 253 8.61 4.13 0.72
C ALA A 253 7.43 3.22 0.33
N LYS A 254 7.50 2.62 -0.84
CA LYS A 254 6.41 1.84 -1.48
C LYS A 254 6.09 0.49 -0.80
N ILE A 255 6.49 0.28 0.44
CA ILE A 255 6.34 -1.01 1.13
C ILE A 255 4.94 -1.14 1.75
N LEU A 256 4.37 -0.04 2.23
CA LEU A 256 3.05 0.01 2.85
C LEU A 256 2.29 1.26 2.39
N HIS A 257 0.97 1.18 2.34
CA HIS A 257 0.13 2.36 2.21
C HIS A 257 -0.23 2.89 3.61
N PRO A 258 -0.17 4.21 3.90
CA PRO A 258 -0.40 4.76 5.25
C PRO A 258 -1.74 4.36 5.86
N THR A 259 -2.81 4.30 5.05
CA THR A 259 -4.14 3.90 5.54
C THR A 259 -4.21 2.44 5.96
N CYS A 260 -3.33 1.57 5.44
CA CYS A 260 -3.39 0.13 5.72
C CYS A 260 -3.01 -0.21 7.16
N ILE A 261 -2.19 0.61 7.81
CA ILE A 261 -1.75 0.37 9.18
C ILE A 261 -2.65 1.04 10.24
N GLN A 262 -3.60 1.89 9.83
CA GLN A 262 -4.47 2.60 10.78
C GLN A 262 -5.30 1.66 11.68
N PRO A 263 -5.95 0.58 11.19
CA PRO A 263 -6.67 -0.34 12.07
C PRO A 263 -5.77 -0.99 13.12
N ALA A 264 -4.55 -1.40 12.73
CA ALA A 264 -3.57 -1.97 13.64
C ALA A 264 -3.10 -0.96 14.69
N LYS A 265 -2.83 0.29 14.29
CA LYS A 265 -2.47 1.39 15.18
C LYS A 265 -3.54 1.65 16.22
N TYR A 266 -4.82 1.81 15.81
CA TYR A 266 -5.92 2.06 16.73
C TYR A 266 -6.19 0.89 17.68
N ALA A 267 -5.98 -0.34 17.23
CA ALA A 267 -6.10 -1.54 18.04
C ALA A 267 -4.83 -1.84 18.86
N ASN A 268 -3.78 -1.02 18.73
CA ASN A 268 -2.47 -1.23 19.38
C ASN A 268 -1.84 -2.60 19.07
N ILE A 269 -1.94 -3.05 17.82
CA ILE A 269 -1.40 -4.33 17.35
C ILE A 269 -0.12 -4.07 16.56
N PRO A 270 1.02 -4.67 16.94
CA PRO A 270 2.27 -4.51 16.21
C PRO A 270 2.17 -5.10 14.79
N VAL A 271 2.78 -4.41 13.83
CA VAL A 271 2.91 -4.84 12.44
C VAL A 271 4.37 -5.12 12.14
N ARG A 272 4.67 -6.29 11.60
CA ARG A 272 6.04 -6.67 11.23
C ARG A 272 6.14 -6.84 9.71
N LEU A 273 7.12 -6.17 9.10
CA LEU A 273 7.46 -6.32 7.70
C LEU A 273 8.57 -7.36 7.57
N LEU A 274 8.36 -8.38 6.75
CA LEU A 274 9.26 -9.54 6.63
C LEU A 274 9.55 -9.85 5.16
N ASN A 275 10.71 -10.49 4.92
CA ASN A 275 11.14 -10.93 3.59
C ASN A 275 10.82 -12.41 3.38
N THR A 276 10.00 -12.72 2.38
CA THR A 276 9.65 -14.09 2.00
C THR A 276 10.88 -14.86 1.48
N MET A 277 11.88 -14.17 0.91
CA MET A 277 13.10 -14.76 0.37
C MET A 277 14.17 -15.00 1.44
N GLU A 278 14.09 -14.28 2.55
CA GLU A 278 14.96 -14.39 3.72
C GLU A 278 14.13 -14.47 5.01
N PRO A 279 13.43 -15.57 5.26
CA PRO A 279 12.50 -15.68 6.39
C PRO A 279 13.15 -15.53 7.77
N THR A 280 14.46 -15.73 7.86
CA THR A 280 15.23 -15.57 9.09
C THR A 280 15.63 -14.12 9.39
N ALA A 281 15.49 -13.21 8.40
CA ALA A 281 15.74 -11.79 8.61
C ALA A 281 14.70 -11.20 9.57
N PRO A 282 15.12 -10.34 10.54
CA PRO A 282 14.22 -9.86 11.58
C PRO A 282 13.17 -8.85 11.08
N GLY A 283 13.37 -8.29 9.88
CA GLY A 283 12.46 -7.32 9.28
C GLY A 283 12.38 -5.99 10.03
N THR A 284 11.25 -5.30 9.88
CA THR A 284 10.93 -4.04 10.58
C THR A 284 9.69 -4.24 11.44
N LEU A 285 9.79 -3.93 12.72
CA LEU A 285 8.66 -3.87 13.65
C LEU A 285 8.08 -2.46 13.66
N ILE A 286 6.78 -2.33 13.45
CA ILE A 286 6.01 -1.08 13.55
C ILE A 286 5.08 -1.21 14.76
N SER A 287 5.22 -0.32 15.73
CA SER A 287 4.42 -0.33 16.98
C SER A 287 4.18 1.09 17.49
N ASN A 288 3.58 1.23 18.66
CA ASN A 288 3.45 2.51 19.35
C ASN A 288 4.69 2.87 20.18
N ASP A 289 5.74 2.04 20.17
CA ASP A 289 6.99 2.33 20.87
C ASP A 289 7.86 3.30 20.06
N THR A 290 8.37 4.34 20.71
CA THR A 290 9.20 5.37 20.10
C THR A 290 10.64 5.26 20.57
N GLU A 291 11.60 5.26 19.66
CA GLU A 291 13.02 5.48 19.98
C GLU A 291 13.32 6.98 19.94
N LYS A 292 13.34 7.60 21.12
CA LYS A 292 13.44 9.06 21.28
C LYS A 292 14.68 9.65 20.61
N GLY A 293 14.48 10.76 19.92
CA GLY A 293 15.53 11.57 19.30
C GLY A 293 16.29 10.89 18.16
N LYS A 294 15.76 9.80 17.60
CA LYS A 294 16.41 9.08 16.49
C LYS A 294 15.82 9.44 15.16
N ILE A 295 16.67 9.79 14.20
CA ILE A 295 16.34 9.81 12.78
C ILE A 295 16.34 8.36 12.28
N LYS A 296 15.29 7.98 11.56
CA LYS A 296 15.06 6.60 11.12
C LYS A 296 15.39 6.37 9.65
N ALA A 297 14.89 7.24 8.78
CA ALA A 297 15.03 7.05 7.35
C ALA A 297 14.83 8.35 6.57
N VAL A 298 15.19 8.29 5.29
CA VAL A 298 14.94 9.31 4.29
C VAL A 298 14.11 8.69 3.17
N ALA A 299 13.06 9.38 2.73
CA ALA A 299 12.23 8.99 1.60
C ALA A 299 12.15 10.13 0.58
N ALA A 300 11.80 9.80 -0.66
CA ALA A 300 11.63 10.80 -1.71
C ALA A 300 10.40 10.50 -2.57
N LYS A 301 9.63 11.55 -2.88
CA LYS A 301 8.43 11.51 -3.71
C LYS A 301 8.64 12.36 -4.95
N ASP A 302 8.63 11.72 -6.11
CA ASP A 302 8.83 12.34 -7.42
C ASP A 302 7.53 12.91 -8.01
N ASN A 303 7.64 13.53 -9.18
CA ASN A 303 6.53 14.07 -9.95
C ASN A 303 5.73 15.15 -9.21
N ILE A 304 6.42 15.99 -8.47
CA ILE A 304 5.82 17.09 -7.71
C ILE A 304 5.81 18.37 -8.55
N THR A 305 4.71 19.10 -8.47
CA THR A 305 4.57 20.44 -9.02
C THR A 305 4.37 21.45 -7.89
N ALA A 306 5.22 22.48 -7.86
CA ALA A 306 5.07 23.56 -6.90
C ALA A 306 4.26 24.73 -7.51
N ILE A 307 3.30 25.24 -6.76
CA ILE A 307 2.49 26.39 -7.14
C ILE A 307 2.68 27.47 -6.09
N LYS A 308 3.07 28.67 -6.52
CA LYS A 308 3.22 29.83 -5.64
C LYS A 308 2.26 30.93 -6.08
N ILE A 309 1.45 31.40 -5.14
CA ILE A 309 0.64 32.62 -5.32
C ILE A 309 1.20 33.75 -4.47
N LYS A 310 1.44 34.89 -5.07
CA LYS A 310 1.80 36.16 -4.42
C LYS A 310 0.64 37.14 -4.54
N SER A 311 0.23 37.74 -3.42
CA SER A 311 -0.86 38.71 -3.43
C SER A 311 -0.66 39.76 -2.33
N SER A 312 -0.61 41.02 -2.71
CA SER A 312 -0.69 42.15 -1.75
C SER A 312 -2.03 42.18 -1.00
N ARG A 313 -3.07 41.54 -1.55
CA ARG A 313 -4.38 41.42 -0.91
C ARG A 313 -4.38 40.43 0.27
N MET A 314 -3.32 39.64 0.44
CA MET A 314 -3.15 38.73 1.57
C MET A 314 -2.79 39.51 2.84
N LEU A 315 -2.02 40.60 2.70
CA LEU A 315 -1.62 41.44 3.80
C LEU A 315 -2.88 42.08 4.47
N LEU A 316 -3.02 41.83 5.77
CA LEU A 316 -4.17 42.31 6.59
C LEU A 316 -5.57 41.83 6.12
N ALA A 317 -5.63 40.84 5.22
CA ALA A 317 -6.90 40.29 4.72
C ALA A 317 -7.27 39.00 5.46
N HIS A 318 -8.53 38.92 5.91
CA HIS A 318 -9.10 37.71 6.45
C HIS A 318 -9.63 36.82 5.32
N GLY A 319 -9.40 35.48 5.43
CA GLY A 319 -10.01 34.50 4.54
C GLY A 319 -9.30 34.29 3.19
N PHE A 320 -8.09 34.85 2.97
CA PHE A 320 -7.35 34.62 1.73
C PHE A 320 -6.98 33.14 1.57
N LEU A 321 -6.40 32.51 2.61
CA LEU A 321 -6.05 31.09 2.59
C LEU A 321 -7.27 30.20 2.34
N ARG A 322 -8.43 30.51 2.93
CA ARG A 322 -9.66 29.79 2.66
C ARG A 322 -9.98 29.76 1.16
N LYS A 323 -9.91 30.91 0.48
CA LYS A 323 -10.19 31.00 -0.97
C LYS A 323 -9.19 30.20 -1.79
N VAL A 324 -7.93 30.20 -1.39
CA VAL A 324 -6.90 29.38 -2.05
C VAL A 324 -7.23 27.89 -1.92
N PHE A 325 -7.53 27.42 -0.71
CA PHE A 325 -7.84 26.00 -0.48
C PHE A 325 -9.18 25.57 -1.08
N GLU A 326 -10.20 26.43 -1.12
CA GLU A 326 -11.48 26.17 -1.81
C GLU A 326 -11.29 25.86 -3.30
N ILE A 327 -10.29 26.47 -3.95
CA ILE A 327 -9.96 26.16 -5.36
C ILE A 327 -9.47 24.72 -5.47
N PHE A 328 -8.51 24.31 -4.63
CA PHE A 328 -8.00 22.93 -4.66
C PHE A 328 -9.08 21.90 -4.31
N GLU A 329 -9.94 22.20 -3.34
CA GLU A 329 -11.09 21.38 -2.98
C GLU A 329 -12.05 21.21 -4.16
N SER A 330 -12.40 22.30 -4.87
CA SER A 330 -13.30 22.28 -6.02
C SER A 330 -12.82 21.36 -7.14
N TYR A 331 -11.51 21.24 -7.30
CA TYR A 331 -10.87 20.33 -8.27
C TYR A 331 -10.41 19.01 -7.67
N GLN A 332 -10.79 18.70 -6.43
CA GLN A 332 -10.44 17.47 -5.72
C GLN A 332 -8.93 17.16 -5.80
N THR A 333 -8.10 18.20 -5.65
CA THR A 333 -6.64 18.09 -5.75
C THR A 333 -6.00 18.22 -4.38
N PRO A 334 -5.42 17.12 -3.85
CA PRO A 334 -4.70 17.14 -2.56
C PRO A 334 -3.45 18.01 -2.63
N ILE A 335 -3.10 18.62 -1.52
CA ILE A 335 -1.86 19.40 -1.36
C ILE A 335 -0.93 18.64 -0.42
N ASP A 336 0.34 18.46 -0.82
CA ASP A 336 1.33 17.75 -0.01
C ASP A 336 2.03 18.67 1.00
N MET A 337 2.56 19.80 0.56
CA MET A 337 3.27 20.77 1.39
C MET A 337 2.66 22.16 1.24
N VAL A 338 2.66 22.92 2.33
CA VAL A 338 2.24 24.33 2.33
C VAL A 338 3.27 25.15 3.11
N CYS A 339 3.74 26.25 2.52
CA CYS A 339 4.52 27.27 3.20
C CYS A 339 3.89 28.62 2.94
N THR A 340 3.73 29.43 3.99
CA THR A 340 3.10 30.74 3.92
C THR A 340 4.04 31.86 4.39
N SER A 341 3.83 33.04 3.84
CA SER A 341 4.36 34.31 4.33
C SER A 341 3.25 35.33 4.35
N GLU A 342 3.53 36.57 4.78
CA GLU A 342 2.51 37.65 4.84
C GLU A 342 1.87 37.97 3.46
N VAL A 343 2.57 37.70 2.36
CA VAL A 343 2.18 38.09 1.00
C VAL A 343 2.17 36.94 0.00
N GLY A 344 2.39 35.70 0.44
CA GLY A 344 2.49 34.58 -0.48
C GLY A 344 2.24 33.23 0.17
N VAL A 345 1.70 32.32 -0.66
CA VAL A 345 1.52 30.92 -0.32
C VAL A 345 2.22 30.08 -1.38
N SER A 346 3.04 29.13 -0.96
CA SER A 346 3.62 28.10 -1.81
C SER A 346 3.04 26.75 -1.41
N MET A 347 2.60 25.98 -2.40
CA MET A 347 1.97 24.67 -2.23
C MET A 347 2.60 23.67 -3.18
N SER A 348 2.61 22.41 -2.82
CA SER A 348 3.01 21.32 -3.72
C SER A 348 1.86 20.34 -3.94
N ILE A 349 1.78 19.79 -5.15
CA ILE A 349 0.81 18.77 -5.55
C ILE A 349 1.51 17.67 -6.36
N ASP A 350 0.99 16.44 -6.26
CA ASP A 350 1.40 15.29 -7.08
C ASP A 350 0.40 14.96 -8.21
N ASN A 351 -0.80 15.56 -8.17
CA ASN A 351 -1.84 15.37 -9.17
C ASN A 351 -2.03 16.64 -10.00
N THR A 352 -1.60 16.60 -11.25
CA THR A 352 -1.65 17.74 -12.19
C THR A 352 -2.84 17.71 -13.13
N LYS A 353 -3.81 16.81 -12.95
CA LYS A 353 -4.98 16.64 -13.83
C LYS A 353 -5.73 17.94 -14.09
N HIS A 354 -5.90 18.78 -13.06
CA HIS A 354 -6.61 20.07 -13.12
C HIS A 354 -5.69 21.26 -12.88
N LEU A 355 -4.38 21.13 -13.14
CA LEU A 355 -3.41 22.18 -12.86
C LEU A 355 -3.73 23.50 -13.58
N ASN A 356 -4.13 23.45 -14.84
CA ASN A 356 -4.41 24.66 -15.63
C ASN A 356 -5.62 25.41 -15.08
N GLU A 357 -6.66 24.71 -14.72
CA GLU A 357 -7.87 25.28 -14.13
C GLU A 357 -7.57 25.91 -12.77
N ILE A 358 -6.85 25.19 -11.90
CA ILE A 358 -6.40 25.67 -10.59
C ILE A 358 -5.59 26.97 -10.73
N VAL A 359 -4.60 26.97 -11.63
CA VAL A 359 -3.75 28.15 -11.88
C VAL A 359 -4.57 29.34 -12.40
N ASN A 360 -5.54 29.11 -13.30
CA ASN A 360 -6.39 30.16 -13.82
C ASN A 360 -7.28 30.77 -12.75
N ASP A 361 -7.82 29.96 -11.83
CA ASP A 361 -8.63 30.44 -10.72
C ASP A 361 -7.79 31.17 -9.66
N LEU A 362 -6.59 30.68 -9.36
CA LEU A 362 -5.65 31.35 -8.45
C LEU A 362 -5.20 32.72 -8.98
N LYS A 363 -5.03 32.88 -10.30
CA LYS A 363 -4.66 34.18 -10.94
C LYS A 363 -5.67 35.31 -10.66
N LYS A 364 -6.92 34.97 -10.32
CA LYS A 364 -7.93 35.97 -9.91
C LYS A 364 -7.58 36.66 -8.58
N TYR A 365 -6.72 36.01 -7.78
CA TYR A 365 -6.36 36.46 -6.43
C TYR A 365 -4.92 36.98 -6.31
N GLY A 366 -4.06 36.69 -7.26
CA GLY A 366 -2.64 37.11 -7.23
C GLY A 366 -1.84 36.67 -8.42
N THR A 367 -0.53 36.91 -8.35
CA THR A 367 0.43 36.44 -9.33
C THR A 367 0.80 34.99 -9.02
N VAL A 368 0.63 34.10 -9.99
CA VAL A 368 0.88 32.67 -9.84
C VAL A 368 2.12 32.26 -10.64
N THR A 369 3.02 31.53 -10.01
CA THR A 369 4.14 30.85 -10.65
C THR A 369 4.06 29.34 -10.40
N VAL A 370 4.48 28.55 -11.38
CA VAL A 370 4.46 27.09 -11.31
C VAL A 370 5.87 26.55 -11.63
N ASP A 371 6.38 25.69 -10.76
CA ASP A 371 7.63 24.97 -10.95
C ASP A 371 7.33 23.48 -11.11
N HIS A 372 7.67 22.90 -12.25
CA HIS A 372 7.53 21.48 -12.56
C HIS A 372 8.77 20.70 -12.19
N ASP A 373 8.70 19.37 -12.31
CA ASP A 373 9.82 18.45 -12.14
C ASP A 373 10.50 18.62 -10.78
N MET A 374 9.69 18.68 -9.75
CA MET A 374 10.13 18.79 -8.36
C MET A 374 10.03 17.45 -7.64
N CYS A 375 10.80 17.33 -6.57
CA CYS A 375 10.83 16.16 -5.69
C CYS A 375 10.73 16.61 -4.23
N ILE A 376 9.89 15.94 -3.45
CA ILE A 376 9.91 16.10 -1.99
C ILE A 376 10.87 15.07 -1.42
N VAL A 377 11.85 15.52 -0.65
CA VAL A 377 12.74 14.68 0.16
C VAL A 377 12.35 14.85 1.62
N CYS A 378 12.04 13.76 2.30
CA CYS A 378 11.56 13.74 3.66
C CYS A 378 12.53 12.99 4.56
N VAL A 379 12.96 13.62 5.66
CA VAL A 379 13.70 12.99 6.74
C VAL A 379 12.72 12.62 7.83
N VAL A 380 12.70 11.35 8.23
CA VAL A 380 11.73 10.79 9.17
C VAL A 380 12.42 10.25 10.41
N GLY A 381 11.80 10.48 11.56
CA GLY A 381 12.23 9.99 12.86
C GLY A 381 11.44 10.64 13.98
N ASP A 382 11.89 10.49 15.22
CA ASP A 382 11.36 11.24 16.35
C ASP A 382 11.98 12.64 16.36
N LEU A 383 11.29 13.58 15.74
CA LEU A 383 11.72 14.96 15.51
C LEU A 383 10.88 15.95 16.33
N GLU A 384 10.51 15.55 17.56
CA GLU A 384 9.82 16.46 18.46
C GLU A 384 10.63 17.76 18.65
N TRP A 385 9.94 18.88 18.70
CA TRP A 385 10.55 20.21 18.75
C TRP A 385 11.48 20.43 19.95
N GLU A 386 11.35 19.64 21.03
CA GLU A 386 12.24 19.66 22.18
C GLU A 386 13.58 18.94 21.94
N ASN A 387 13.65 18.06 20.91
CA ASN A 387 14.89 17.44 20.50
C ASN A 387 15.75 18.46 19.75
N VAL A 388 17.04 18.51 20.05
CA VAL A 388 17.94 19.53 19.51
C VAL A 388 18.93 18.95 18.51
N GLY A 389 19.21 19.70 17.44
CA GLY A 389 20.33 19.48 16.54
C GLY A 389 20.03 18.59 15.32
N PHE A 390 18.86 17.98 15.19
CA PHE A 390 18.52 17.19 14.00
C PHE A 390 18.25 18.10 12.79
N GLU A 391 17.61 19.26 13.00
CA GLU A 391 17.37 20.25 11.94
C GLU A 391 18.70 20.74 11.36
N ALA A 392 19.66 21.07 12.23
CA ALA A 392 20.97 21.54 11.79
C ALA A 392 21.70 20.48 10.96
N LYS A 393 21.63 19.19 11.33
CA LYS A 393 22.20 18.08 10.55
C LYS A 393 21.50 17.90 9.21
N ALA A 394 20.18 17.94 9.18
CA ALA A 394 19.41 17.80 7.94
C ALA A 394 19.67 18.97 6.98
N LEU A 395 19.68 20.22 7.49
CA LEU A 395 20.00 21.40 6.71
C LEU A 395 21.46 21.41 6.21
N ASP A 396 22.41 20.97 7.05
CA ASP A 396 23.81 20.86 6.67
C ASP A 396 24.04 19.85 5.52
N ALA A 397 23.31 18.73 5.58
CA ALA A 397 23.32 17.76 4.49
C ALA A 397 22.79 18.33 3.17
N MET A 398 21.90 19.30 3.23
CA MET A 398 21.30 19.96 2.05
C MET A 398 22.07 21.21 1.60
N ARG A 399 23.22 21.53 2.20
CA ARG A 399 23.99 22.79 1.98
C ARG A 399 24.27 23.10 0.50
N GLU A 400 24.62 22.09 -0.29
CA GLU A 400 24.99 22.24 -1.70
C GLU A 400 23.81 22.04 -2.66
N ILE A 401 22.58 21.94 -2.15
CA ILE A 401 21.38 21.62 -2.92
C ILE A 401 20.39 22.79 -2.85
N PRO A 402 19.95 23.35 -3.98
CA PRO A 402 18.93 24.39 -3.98
C PRO A 402 17.60 23.88 -3.42
N VAL A 403 17.16 24.41 -2.30
CA VAL A 403 15.90 24.06 -1.65
C VAL A 403 14.83 25.10 -1.97
N ARG A 404 13.71 24.64 -2.53
CA ARG A 404 12.58 25.51 -2.93
C ARG A 404 11.63 25.81 -1.78
N MET A 405 11.36 24.79 -0.95
CA MET A 405 10.50 24.86 0.25
C MET A 405 11.04 23.96 1.32
N ILE A 406 10.78 24.33 2.57
CA ILE A 406 11.01 23.48 3.75
C ILE A 406 9.69 23.45 4.52
N SER A 407 9.24 22.26 4.90
CA SER A 407 8.09 22.08 5.80
C SER A 407 8.53 21.34 7.04
N PHE A 408 8.31 21.97 8.20
CA PHE A 408 8.57 21.41 9.52
C PHE A 408 7.55 21.97 10.51
N GLY A 409 7.17 21.19 11.53
CA GLY A 409 6.23 21.58 12.58
C GLY A 409 4.76 21.20 12.31
N GLY A 410 4.44 20.64 11.13
CA GLY A 410 3.13 20.04 10.87
C GLY A 410 3.01 18.62 11.41
N SER A 411 4.13 17.95 11.59
CA SER A 411 4.28 16.62 12.19
C SER A 411 5.52 16.61 13.07
N ASN A 412 5.49 15.83 14.15
CA ASN A 412 6.67 15.61 15.00
C ASN A 412 7.60 14.52 14.44
N TYR A 413 7.29 13.98 13.27
CA TYR A 413 7.99 12.81 12.74
C TYR A 413 8.69 13.07 11.41
N ASN A 414 8.55 14.26 10.82
CA ASN A 414 9.22 14.58 9.57
C ASN A 414 9.70 16.02 9.47
N ILE A 415 10.76 16.22 8.66
CA ILE A 415 11.10 17.47 8.01
C ILE A 415 11.22 17.23 6.51
N SER A 416 10.56 18.03 5.70
CA SER A 416 10.46 17.85 4.26
C SER A 416 11.05 19.00 3.49
N PHE A 417 11.82 18.68 2.44
CA PHE A 417 12.49 19.60 1.53
C PHE A 417 11.93 19.41 0.12
N LEU A 418 11.50 20.50 -0.51
CA LEU A 418 11.14 20.50 -1.91
C LEU A 418 12.36 20.96 -2.73
N ILE A 419 12.84 20.11 -3.61
CA ILE A 419 14.01 20.33 -4.48
C ILE A 419 13.66 20.01 -5.93
N ARG A 420 14.57 20.26 -6.86
CA ARG A 420 14.44 19.77 -8.23
C ARG A 420 14.63 18.25 -8.27
N GLU A 421 13.89 17.57 -9.12
CA GLU A 421 14.03 16.12 -9.29
C GLU A 421 15.44 15.73 -9.73
N SER A 422 16.10 16.57 -10.55
CA SER A 422 17.50 16.40 -10.96
C SER A 422 18.49 16.29 -9.79
N ASP A 423 18.19 16.93 -8.68
CA ASP A 423 19.07 16.99 -7.49
C ASP A 423 18.79 15.87 -6.48
N LYS A 424 17.74 15.05 -6.72
CA LYS A 424 17.28 13.97 -5.82
C LYS A 424 18.39 13.02 -5.41
N LYS A 425 19.16 12.51 -6.39
CA LYS A 425 20.22 11.52 -6.11
C LYS A 425 21.26 12.10 -5.17
N GLN A 426 21.72 13.34 -5.45
CA GLN A 426 22.69 14.03 -4.62
C GLN A 426 22.14 14.27 -3.20
N ALA A 427 20.88 14.68 -3.09
CA ALA A 427 20.22 14.92 -1.80
C ALA A 427 20.15 13.64 -0.95
N LEU A 428 19.68 12.53 -1.52
CA LEU A 428 19.58 11.26 -0.82
C LEU A 428 20.96 10.74 -0.37
N GLN A 429 21.98 10.85 -1.21
CA GLN A 429 23.35 10.45 -0.87
C GLN A 429 23.94 11.33 0.24
N SER A 430 23.77 12.65 0.16
CA SER A 430 24.26 13.59 1.16
C SER A 430 23.59 13.37 2.53
N LEU A 431 22.27 13.21 2.54
CA LEU A 431 21.51 12.89 3.76
C LEU A 431 21.96 11.56 4.37
N SER A 432 22.14 10.52 3.54
CA SER A 432 22.63 9.24 4.02
C SER A 432 23.99 9.35 4.69
N ASN A 433 24.93 10.08 4.08
CA ASN A 433 26.27 10.25 4.61
C ASN A 433 26.29 11.01 5.93
N VAL A 434 25.49 12.07 6.05
CA VAL A 434 25.48 12.92 7.24
C VAL A 434 24.68 12.28 8.40
N LEU A 435 23.52 11.66 8.08
CA LEU A 435 22.60 11.19 9.11
C LEU A 435 22.90 9.77 9.59
N PHE A 436 23.39 8.87 8.71
CA PHE A 436 23.55 7.46 9.03
C PHE A 436 25.00 6.97 9.00
N ASN A 437 25.87 7.54 8.16
CA ASN A 437 27.24 7.05 7.99
C ASN A 437 28.28 7.86 8.78
N SER A 438 27.95 8.97 9.44
CA SER A 438 28.87 9.79 10.20
C SER A 438 29.41 9.15 11.51
N ASN A 439 28.85 8.01 11.92
CA ASN A 439 29.28 7.29 13.14
C ASN A 439 30.34 6.19 12.85
N GLN A 440 30.94 6.13 11.66
CA GLN A 440 32.00 5.17 11.30
C GLN A 440 33.40 5.82 11.21
N LYS A 441 33.62 6.93 11.93
CA LYS A 441 34.96 7.52 12.11
C LYS A 441 35.39 7.47 13.56
#